data_04175e054a457bf6369ce52e125e88b3
#
_entry.id   04175e054a457bf6369ce52e125e88b3
#
_cell.length_a   1.000
_cell.length_b   1.000
_cell.length_c   1.000
_cell.angle_alpha   90.00
_cell.angle_beta   90.00
_cell.angle_gamma   90.00
#
_symmetry.space_group_name_H-M   'P 1'
#
loop_
_entity.id
_entity.type
_entity.pdbx_description
1 polymer ?
#
loop_
_entity_poly.entity_id
_entity_poly.type
_entity_poly.pdbx_seq_one_letter_code
_entity_poly.pdbx_strand_id
1 'polypeptide(L)'
;CIRDSLSTYENKLDKKGRVSVPAPFRSYLSNLGYNGIVCFPSFNHSSIEAWPQDRIEKISNAIDSLDPFEEKKDYFATSILSESINLQFDSEGRIALTKKLLKHSKIRNSILFVGQGKTFQIWEPTSFEKFRVNARKKSNINRNSLKWEKKLNN
;
A
#
# COMPACT_ATOMS: atom_id res chain seq x y z
N CYS A 1 15.26 -12.40 -10.52
CA CYS A 1 15.04 -12.00 -9.12
C CYS A 1 13.79 -11.13 -9.03
N ILE A 2 12.80 -11.56 -8.28
CA ILE A 2 11.57 -10.79 -8.06
C ILE A 2 11.89 -9.67 -7.08
N ARG A 3 11.75 -8.44 -7.52
CA ARG A 3 12.06 -7.24 -6.72
C ARG A 3 10.83 -6.42 -6.38
N ASP A 4 9.66 -6.89 -6.80
CA ASP A 4 8.40 -6.20 -6.56
C ASP A 4 7.51 -7.02 -5.64
N SER A 5 6.52 -6.36 -5.04
CA SER A 5 5.50 -7.02 -4.25
C SER A 5 4.43 -7.59 -5.17
N LEU A 6 4.34 -8.91 -5.22
CA LEU A 6 3.38 -9.63 -6.05
C LEU A 6 2.57 -10.60 -5.19
N SER A 7 1.43 -11.02 -5.71
CA SER A 7 0.53 -11.98 -5.08
C SER A 7 -0.21 -11.44 -3.86
N THR A 8 -1.01 -12.30 -3.27
CA THR A 8 -1.79 -12.04 -2.06
C THR A 8 -1.42 -13.05 -0.99
N TYR A 9 -1.35 -12.59 0.26
CA TYR A 9 -1.04 -13.44 1.41
C TYR A 9 -1.99 -13.11 2.54
N GLU A 10 -2.50 -14.14 3.23
CA GLU A 10 -3.35 -13.94 4.39
C GLU A 10 -2.59 -14.28 5.67
N ASN A 11 -2.63 -13.38 6.64
CA ASN A 11 -2.06 -13.56 7.97
C ASN A 11 -3.05 -13.12 9.03
N LYS A 12 -2.80 -13.46 10.28
CA LYS A 12 -3.69 -13.11 11.39
C LYS A 12 -3.11 -12.00 12.24
N LEU A 13 -3.99 -11.09 12.65
CA LEU A 13 -3.67 -10.05 13.62
C LEU A 13 -3.63 -10.68 15.01
N ASP A 14 -2.58 -10.38 15.79
CA ASP A 14 -2.52 -10.84 17.17
C ASP A 14 -3.29 -9.88 18.10
N LYS A 15 -3.36 -10.25 19.39
CA LYS A 15 -4.11 -9.48 20.39
C LYS A 15 -3.53 -8.09 20.63
N LYS A 16 -2.26 -7.89 20.28
CA LYS A 16 -1.57 -6.59 20.47
C LYS A 16 -1.57 -5.74 19.19
N GLY A 17 -2.31 -6.15 18.17
CA GLY A 17 -2.39 -5.41 16.92
C GLY A 17 -1.21 -5.62 15.99
N ARG A 18 -0.42 -6.68 16.20
CA ARG A 18 0.74 -6.99 15.36
C ARG A 18 0.36 -8.04 14.33
N VAL A 19 1.03 -7.97 13.18
CA VAL A 19 0.85 -8.92 12.08
C VAL A 19 2.19 -9.15 11.39
N SER A 20 2.46 -10.41 11.03
CA SER A 20 3.65 -10.76 10.25
C SER A 20 3.47 -10.27 8.81
N VAL A 21 4.45 -9.53 8.31
CA VAL A 21 4.48 -9.12 6.90
C VAL A 21 5.04 -10.30 6.10
N PRO A 22 4.44 -10.66 4.95
CA PRO A 22 4.93 -11.78 4.15
C PRO A 22 6.41 -11.66 3.81
N ALA A 23 7.13 -12.78 3.90
CA ALA A 23 8.57 -12.80 3.67
C ALA A 23 8.98 -12.19 2.31
N PRO A 24 8.28 -12.45 1.20
CA PRO A 24 8.62 -11.82 -0.07
C PRO A 24 8.55 -10.28 -0.03
N PHE A 25 7.57 -9.73 0.69
CA PHE A 25 7.42 -8.26 0.82
C PHE A 25 8.55 -7.70 1.70
N ARG A 26 8.90 -8.40 2.79
CA ARG A 26 10.02 -7.99 3.64
C ARG A 26 11.35 -8.05 2.88
N SER A 27 11.56 -9.07 2.06
CA SER A 27 12.77 -9.21 1.25
C SER A 27 12.91 -8.07 0.24
N TYR A 28 11.81 -7.69 -0.39
CA TYR A 28 11.79 -6.55 -1.29
C TYR A 28 12.26 -5.27 -0.58
N LEU A 29 11.72 -5.00 0.60
CA LEU A 29 12.07 -3.82 1.40
C LEU A 29 13.52 -3.89 1.90
N SER A 30 13.97 -5.05 2.34
CA SER A 30 15.35 -5.27 2.79
C SER A 30 16.36 -5.02 1.68
N ASN A 31 16.04 -5.43 0.46
CA ASN A 31 16.89 -5.18 -0.71
C ASN A 31 17.01 -3.68 -1.04
N LEU A 32 16.02 -2.89 -0.63
CA LEU A 32 16.07 -1.43 -0.74
C LEU A 32 16.76 -0.77 0.45
N GLY A 33 17.16 -1.56 1.46
CA GLY A 33 17.80 -1.05 2.67
C GLY A 33 16.85 -0.60 3.77
N TYR A 34 15.58 -0.99 3.70
CA TYR A 34 14.56 -0.56 4.68
C TYR A 34 14.22 -1.68 5.66
N ASN A 35 14.05 -1.31 6.93
CA ASN A 35 13.60 -2.21 7.99
C ASN A 35 12.19 -1.84 8.46
N GLY A 36 11.36 -1.40 7.57
CA GLY A 36 10.01 -0.97 7.87
C GLY A 36 9.28 -0.55 6.62
N ILE A 37 8.09 -0.03 6.82
CA ILE A 37 7.19 0.38 5.73
C ILE A 37 6.41 1.61 6.16
N VAL A 38 6.16 2.52 5.25
CA VAL A 38 5.31 3.69 5.51
C VAL A 38 3.88 3.34 5.15
N CYS A 39 2.98 3.48 6.10
CA CYS A 39 1.57 3.16 5.92
C CYS A 39 0.70 4.39 6.07
N PHE A 40 -0.35 4.47 5.26
CA PHE A 40 -1.38 5.49 5.39
C PHE A 40 -2.74 4.94 4.92
N PRO A 41 -3.86 5.50 5.41
CA PRO A 41 -5.17 5.06 4.97
C PRO A 41 -5.36 5.41 3.49
N SER A 42 -5.84 4.47 2.68
CA SER A 42 -6.20 4.78 1.31
C SER A 42 -7.33 5.79 1.28
N PHE A 43 -7.25 6.80 0.42
CA PHE A 43 -8.36 7.73 0.24
C PHE A 43 -9.40 7.22 -0.78
N ASN A 44 -9.10 6.14 -1.49
CA ASN A 44 -10.01 5.53 -2.46
C ASN A 44 -10.76 4.33 -1.92
N HIS A 45 -10.19 3.63 -0.93
CA HIS A 45 -10.68 2.35 -0.46
C HIS A 45 -10.58 2.25 1.06
N SER A 46 -11.24 1.24 1.63
CA SER A 46 -11.11 0.92 3.05
C SER A 46 -9.87 0.06 3.32
N SER A 47 -8.79 0.34 2.63
CA SER A 47 -7.51 -0.37 2.76
C SER A 47 -6.43 0.52 3.33
N ILE A 48 -5.31 -0.10 3.68
CA ILE A 48 -4.11 0.62 4.10
C ILE A 48 -3.11 0.52 2.96
N GLU A 49 -2.55 1.65 2.55
CA GLU A 49 -1.45 1.70 1.61
C GLU A 49 -0.14 1.51 2.35
N ALA A 50 0.74 0.67 1.81
CA ALA A 50 2.05 0.39 2.39
C ALA A 50 3.11 0.68 1.33
N TRP A 51 3.85 1.75 1.53
CA TRP A 51 4.78 2.30 0.55
C TRP A 51 6.20 2.31 1.09
N PRO A 52 7.21 1.88 0.31
CA PRO A 52 8.60 2.09 0.69
C PRO A 52 8.93 3.57 0.82
N GLN A 53 9.95 3.88 1.63
CA GLN A 53 10.35 5.27 1.91
C GLN A 53 10.62 6.08 0.65
N ASP A 54 11.29 5.51 -0.34
CA ASP A 54 11.60 6.22 -1.59
C ASP A 54 10.34 6.61 -2.38
N ARG A 55 9.27 5.81 -2.28
CA ARG A 55 8.00 6.14 -2.94
C ARG A 55 7.29 7.29 -2.23
N ILE A 56 7.36 7.32 -0.91
CA ILE A 56 6.80 8.44 -0.14
C ILE A 56 7.56 9.72 -0.49
N GLU A 57 8.87 9.66 -0.65
CA GLU A 57 9.68 10.81 -1.05
C GLU A 57 9.27 11.31 -2.45
N LYS A 58 9.04 10.40 -3.39
CA LYS A 58 8.59 10.78 -4.74
C LYS A 58 7.23 11.48 -4.72
N ILE A 59 6.27 10.96 -3.97
CA ILE A 59 4.94 11.60 -3.89
C ILE A 59 5.02 12.93 -3.13
N SER A 60 5.87 13.01 -2.11
CA SER A 60 6.11 14.25 -1.38
C SER A 60 6.66 15.33 -2.30
N ASN A 61 7.62 14.98 -3.15
CA ASN A 61 8.19 15.91 -4.13
C ASN A 61 7.14 16.34 -5.16
N ALA A 62 6.30 15.40 -5.61
CA ALA A 62 5.23 15.71 -6.56
C ALA A 62 4.20 16.68 -5.96
N ILE A 63 3.85 16.47 -4.70
CA ILE A 63 2.92 17.38 -3.98
C ILE A 63 3.56 18.76 -3.81
N ASP A 64 4.84 18.79 -3.45
CA ASP A 64 5.58 20.04 -3.26
C ASP A 64 5.68 20.88 -4.55
N SER A 65 5.66 20.23 -5.72
CA SER A 65 5.70 20.91 -7.00
C SER A 65 4.38 21.56 -7.41
N LEU A 66 3.29 21.29 -6.70
CA LEU A 66 2.00 21.94 -6.95
C LEU A 66 2.04 23.38 -6.49
N ASP A 67 1.18 24.21 -7.11
CA ASP A 67 1.03 25.62 -6.71
C ASP A 67 0.66 25.69 -5.22
N PRO A 68 1.44 26.45 -4.39
CA PRO A 68 1.15 26.58 -2.95
C PRO A 68 -0.24 27.11 -2.63
N PHE A 69 -0.87 27.78 -3.56
CA PHE A 69 -2.20 28.39 -3.37
C PHE A 69 -3.34 27.53 -3.92
N GLU A 70 -3.03 26.35 -4.50
CA GLU A 70 -4.06 25.42 -4.94
C GLU A 70 -4.54 24.54 -3.77
N GLU A 71 -5.85 24.39 -3.67
CA GLU A 71 -6.47 23.52 -2.65
C GLU A 71 -6.02 22.07 -2.76
N LYS A 72 -5.75 21.60 -3.99
CA LYS A 72 -5.28 20.24 -4.25
C LYS A 72 -4.02 19.90 -3.46
N LYS A 73 -3.11 20.86 -3.29
CA LYS A 73 -1.88 20.64 -2.51
C LYS A 73 -2.20 20.28 -1.08
N ASP A 74 -3.10 21.02 -0.44
CA ASP A 74 -3.53 20.75 0.92
C ASP A 74 -4.23 19.40 1.03
N TYR A 75 -5.08 19.06 0.07
CA TYR A 75 -5.81 17.79 0.07
C TYR A 75 -4.86 16.61 0.01
N PHE A 76 -3.89 16.61 -0.91
CA PHE A 76 -2.92 15.53 -1.05
C PHE A 76 -1.95 15.47 0.14
N ALA A 77 -1.45 16.61 0.58
CA ALA A 77 -0.56 16.67 1.73
C ALA A 77 -1.24 16.10 2.99
N THR A 78 -2.51 16.44 3.19
CA THR A 78 -3.28 15.98 4.34
C THR A 78 -3.62 14.48 4.23
N SER A 79 -4.11 14.04 3.08
CA SER A 79 -4.59 12.66 2.90
C SER A 79 -3.45 11.65 2.88
N ILE A 80 -2.26 12.04 2.43
CA ILE A 80 -1.14 11.13 2.28
C ILE A 80 -0.06 11.42 3.33
N LEU A 81 0.50 12.62 3.32
CA LEU A 81 1.67 12.92 4.15
C LEU A 81 1.33 13.03 5.64
N SER A 82 0.28 13.76 6.00
CA SER A 82 -0.08 13.92 7.41
C SER A 82 -0.65 12.64 8.03
N GLU A 83 -1.15 11.73 7.22
CA GLU A 83 -1.71 10.46 7.66
C GLU A 83 -0.68 9.31 7.64
N SER A 84 0.51 9.55 7.11
CA SER A 84 1.55 8.53 6.99
C SER A 84 2.23 8.25 8.33
N ILE A 85 2.50 6.98 8.58
CA ILE A 85 3.24 6.54 9.75
C ILE A 85 4.28 5.49 9.32
N ASN A 86 5.49 5.61 9.84
CA ASN A 86 6.56 4.65 9.59
C ASN A 86 6.45 3.52 10.60
N LEU A 87 6.15 2.31 10.13
CA LEU A 87 6.04 1.11 10.95
C LEU A 87 7.29 0.27 10.80
N GLN A 88 8.05 0.13 11.89
CA GLN A 88 9.27 -0.67 11.91
C GLN A 88 8.94 -2.14 12.09
N PHE A 89 9.73 -3.00 11.43
CA PHE A 89 9.66 -4.44 11.68
C PHE A 89 10.27 -4.77 13.03
N ASP A 90 9.61 -5.64 13.78
CA ASP A 90 10.22 -6.23 14.99
C ASP A 90 11.15 -7.39 14.59
N SER A 91 11.77 -8.04 15.58
CA SER A 91 12.70 -9.13 15.35
C SER A 91 12.10 -10.33 14.63
N GLU A 92 10.77 -10.44 14.62
CA GLU A 92 10.05 -11.53 13.97
C GLU A 92 9.40 -11.11 12.64
N GLY A 93 9.69 -9.92 12.15
CA GLY A 93 9.16 -9.41 10.89
C GLY A 93 7.71 -8.96 10.96
N ARG A 94 7.24 -8.58 12.15
CA ARG A 94 5.87 -8.08 12.35
C ARG A 94 5.86 -6.56 12.40
N ILE A 95 4.73 -5.99 12.01
CA ILE A 95 4.43 -4.58 12.21
C ILE A 95 3.24 -4.46 13.18
N ALA A 96 3.19 -3.36 13.92
CA ALA A 96 2.07 -3.05 14.81
C ALA A 96 1.18 -2.03 14.12
N LEU A 97 -0.04 -2.44 13.75
CA LEU A 97 -1.00 -1.55 13.13
C LEU A 97 -1.65 -0.66 14.20
N THR A 98 -1.74 0.62 13.91
CA THR A 98 -2.35 1.58 14.83
C THR A 98 -3.88 1.39 14.88
N LYS A 99 -4.50 1.85 15.95
CA LYS A 99 -5.96 1.82 16.08
C LYS A 99 -6.64 2.56 14.94
N LYS A 100 -6.06 3.66 14.48
CA LYS A 100 -6.55 4.45 13.37
C LYS A 100 -6.57 3.66 12.07
N LEU A 101 -5.48 2.95 11.76
CA LEU A 101 -5.39 2.11 10.57
C LEU A 101 -6.36 0.93 10.65
N LEU A 102 -6.47 0.29 11.81
CA LEU A 102 -7.40 -0.82 12.01
C LEU A 102 -8.84 -0.38 11.83
N LYS A 103 -9.21 0.78 12.37
CA LYS A 103 -10.56 1.34 12.22
C LYS A 103 -10.88 1.66 10.77
N HIS A 104 -9.97 2.30 10.06
CA HIS A 104 -10.15 2.64 8.65
C HIS A 104 -10.35 1.40 7.79
N SER A 105 -9.55 0.37 8.01
CA SER A 105 -9.57 -0.85 7.20
C SER A 105 -10.64 -1.86 7.62
N LYS A 106 -11.24 -1.66 8.80
CA LYS A 106 -12.22 -2.59 9.38
C LYS A 106 -11.64 -3.97 9.67
N ILE A 107 -10.33 -4.06 9.79
CA ILE A 107 -9.64 -5.31 10.12
C ILE A 107 -9.89 -5.68 11.56
N ARG A 108 -10.23 -6.96 11.82
CA ARG A 108 -10.44 -7.51 13.15
C ARG A 108 -9.51 -8.68 13.47
N ASN A 109 -9.48 -9.69 12.61
CA ASN A 109 -8.75 -10.92 12.86
C ASN A 109 -7.81 -11.28 11.71
N SER A 110 -8.34 -11.40 10.50
CA SER A 110 -7.59 -11.79 9.32
C SER A 110 -7.22 -10.57 8.50
N ILE A 111 -6.01 -10.61 7.95
CA ILE A 111 -5.44 -9.52 7.17
C ILE A 111 -4.98 -10.10 5.84
N LEU A 112 -5.32 -9.42 4.76
CA LEU A 112 -4.84 -9.75 3.43
C LEU A 112 -3.77 -8.73 3.01
N PHE A 113 -2.60 -9.23 2.65
CA PHE A 113 -1.54 -8.45 2.05
C PHE A 113 -1.61 -8.60 0.54
N VAL A 114 -1.77 -7.50 -0.17
CA VAL A 114 -2.02 -7.50 -1.61
C VAL A 114 -0.87 -6.77 -2.32
N GLY A 115 -0.09 -7.50 -3.11
CA GLY A 115 1.01 -6.91 -3.86
C GLY A 115 0.53 -5.99 -4.98
N GLN A 116 1.16 -4.83 -5.09
CA GLN A 116 0.85 -3.83 -6.10
C GLN A 116 2.11 -3.42 -6.88
N GLY A 117 3.10 -4.30 -6.94
CA GLY A 117 4.37 -4.01 -7.58
C GLY A 117 5.33 -3.31 -6.63
N LYS A 118 5.54 -2.02 -6.81
CA LYS A 118 6.45 -1.24 -5.95
C LYS A 118 5.90 -0.94 -4.56
N THR A 119 4.61 -1.18 -4.36
CA THR A 119 3.90 -0.98 -3.09
C THR A 119 3.07 -2.21 -2.78
N PHE A 120 2.48 -2.25 -1.60
CA PHE A 120 1.44 -3.24 -1.32
C PHE A 120 0.32 -2.61 -0.50
N GLN A 121 -0.77 -3.33 -0.41
CA GLN A 121 -1.96 -2.89 0.34
C GLN A 121 -2.27 -3.91 1.43
N ILE A 122 -2.92 -3.43 2.46
CA ILE A 122 -3.36 -4.25 3.59
C ILE A 122 -4.87 -4.11 3.68
N TRP A 123 -5.58 -5.24 3.59
CA TRP A 123 -7.04 -5.28 3.48
C TRP A 123 -7.66 -6.20 4.51
N GLU A 124 -8.91 -5.90 4.85
CA GLU A 124 -9.80 -6.89 5.44
C GLU A 124 -10.26 -7.83 4.31
N PRO A 125 -10.23 -9.17 4.50
CA PRO A 125 -10.45 -10.10 3.39
C PRO A 125 -11.77 -9.97 2.63
N THR A 126 -12.89 -9.76 3.36
CA THR A 126 -14.21 -9.61 2.72
C THR A 126 -14.30 -8.34 1.87
N SER A 127 -13.74 -7.25 2.39
CA SER A 127 -13.68 -5.97 1.66
C SER A 127 -12.83 -6.09 0.40
N PHE A 128 -11.72 -6.82 0.48
CA PHE A 128 -10.86 -7.04 -0.67
C PHE A 128 -11.56 -7.86 -1.75
N GLU A 129 -12.29 -8.90 -1.37
CA GLU A 129 -12.98 -9.76 -2.36
C GLU A 129 -13.97 -8.95 -3.20
N LYS A 130 -14.72 -8.07 -2.56
CA LYS A 130 -15.63 -7.17 -3.29
C LYS A 130 -14.87 -6.26 -4.26
N PHE A 131 -13.77 -5.69 -3.81
CA PHE A 131 -12.94 -4.84 -4.64
C PHE A 131 -12.32 -5.64 -5.80
N ARG A 132 -11.81 -6.84 -5.55
CA ARG A 132 -11.18 -7.71 -6.54
C ARG A 132 -12.12 -8.02 -7.71
N VAL A 133 -13.34 -8.40 -7.40
CA VAL A 133 -14.36 -8.71 -8.43
C VAL A 133 -14.63 -7.48 -9.30
N ASN A 134 -14.82 -6.33 -8.68
CA ASN A 134 -15.08 -5.08 -9.39
C ASN A 134 -13.87 -4.65 -10.22
N ALA A 135 -12.66 -4.79 -9.67
CA ALA A 135 -11.42 -4.45 -10.36
C ALA A 135 -11.24 -5.28 -11.63
N ARG A 136 -11.57 -6.58 -11.58
CA ARG A 136 -11.47 -7.45 -12.75
C ARG A 136 -12.43 -7.02 -13.86
N LYS A 137 -13.65 -6.64 -13.50
CA LYS A 137 -14.64 -6.11 -14.47
C LYS A 137 -14.15 -4.83 -15.13
N LYS A 138 -13.66 -3.89 -14.33
CA LYS A 138 -13.15 -2.61 -14.81
C LYS A 138 -11.90 -2.77 -15.66
N SER A 139 -11.02 -3.71 -15.33
CA SER A 139 -9.83 -4.02 -16.12
C SER A 139 -10.20 -4.53 -17.50
N ASN A 140 -11.22 -5.36 -17.59
CA ASN A 140 -11.72 -5.87 -18.86
C ASN A 140 -12.24 -4.73 -19.76
N ILE A 141 -12.97 -3.78 -19.17
CA ILE A 141 -13.49 -2.62 -19.88
C ILE A 141 -12.36 -1.69 -20.35
N ASN A 142 -11.34 -1.51 -19.53
CA ASN A 142 -10.27 -0.53 -19.73
C ASN A 142 -8.95 -1.13 -20.22
N ARG A 143 -8.96 -2.37 -20.71
CA ARG A 143 -7.72 -3.08 -21.09
C ARG A 143 -6.84 -2.34 -22.09
N ASN A 144 -7.43 -1.55 -22.98
CA ASN A 144 -6.70 -0.80 -23.99
C ASN A 144 -5.97 0.42 -23.44
N SER A 145 -6.24 0.80 -22.21
CA SER A 145 -5.56 1.92 -21.54
C SER A 145 -4.13 1.57 -21.10
N LEU A 146 -3.82 0.27 -21.01
CA LEU A 146 -2.50 -0.19 -20.57
C LEU A 146 -1.54 -0.24 -21.77
N LYS A 147 -0.54 0.64 -21.77
CA LYS A 147 0.37 0.85 -22.91
C LYS A 147 1.77 0.33 -22.60
N TRP A 148 1.90 -0.97 -22.42
CA TRP A 148 3.17 -1.58 -22.02
C TRP A 148 4.06 -1.98 -23.22
N GLU A 149 3.48 -2.11 -24.43
CA GLU A 149 4.20 -2.52 -25.66
C GLU A 149 4.54 -1.38 -26.59
N LYS A 150 4.15 -0.14 -26.30
CA LYS A 150 4.30 0.98 -27.24
C LYS A 150 5.74 1.24 -27.70
N LYS A 151 6.73 0.83 -26.89
CA LYS A 151 8.14 1.03 -27.20
C LYS A 151 8.70 0.05 -28.22
N LEU A 152 7.98 -1.02 -28.50
CA LEU A 152 8.40 -2.06 -29.41
C LEU A 152 8.06 -1.72 -30.87
N ASN A 153 7.22 -0.72 -31.09
CA ASN A 153 6.70 -0.33 -32.38
C ASN A 153 7.39 0.89 -32.99
N ASN A 154 8.49 1.32 -32.40
CA ASN A 154 9.26 2.47 -32.91
C ASN A 154 10.53 2.03 -33.62
#